data_43eb630abf91331488720354646a23cc
#
_entry.id   43eb630abf91331488720354646a23cc
#
_cell.length_a   1.000
_cell.length_b   1.000
_cell.length_c   1.000
_cell.angle_alpha   90.00
_cell.angle_beta   90.00
_cell.angle_gamma   90.00
#
_symmetry.space_group_name_H-M   'P 1'
#
loop_
_entity.id
_entity.type
_entity.pdbx_description
1 polymer ?
#
loop_
_entity_poly.entity_id
_entity_poly.type
_entity_poly.pdbx_seq_one_letter_code
_entity_poly.pdbx_strand_id
1 'polypeptide(L)'
;EAEKKWSLPHNYFTKFSIEGSGKYYWDNKKYNEFNGRVGTGFGYQTARFEMSVMPFTERRWYAGGSSGSESMKQYSKNSGARLDLTYWLNEKWQISTALEYGEQRYTTRKHLNGNNYLWSNTLSYFPKSGQFWFVGADYNRENTRDEDNAYQRKNLRLGWGQEWGWGISTRIS
;
A
#
# COMPACT_ATOMS: atom_id res chain seq x y z
N GLU A 1 -2.88 -3.09 -10.27
CA GLU A 1 -3.81 -2.67 -9.21
C GLU A 1 -5.15 -2.33 -9.82
N ALA A 2 -6.24 -2.80 -9.21
CA ALA A 2 -7.61 -2.45 -9.56
C ALA A 2 -8.41 -2.21 -8.27
N GLU A 3 -9.13 -1.09 -8.23
CA GLU A 3 -10.04 -0.76 -7.13
C GLU A 3 -11.42 -0.42 -7.68
N LYS A 4 -12.47 -0.87 -7.01
CA LYS A 4 -13.85 -0.50 -7.29
C LYS A 4 -14.52 -0.01 -6.03
N LYS A 5 -15.17 1.17 -6.12
CA LYS A 5 -15.92 1.82 -5.05
C LYS A 5 -17.39 1.87 -5.42
N TRP A 6 -18.28 1.56 -4.47
CA TRP A 6 -19.73 1.65 -4.62
C TRP A 6 -20.28 2.57 -3.53
N SER A 7 -21.01 3.59 -3.95
CA SER A 7 -21.70 4.52 -3.04
C SER A 7 -22.92 3.85 -2.41
N LEU A 8 -23.12 4.12 -1.14
CA LEU A 8 -24.26 3.69 -0.34
C LEU A 8 -25.05 4.91 0.15
N PRO A 9 -26.28 4.76 0.67
CA PRO A 9 -27.01 5.86 1.30
C PRO A 9 -26.22 6.52 2.46
N HIS A 10 -26.58 7.78 2.76
CA HIS A 10 -26.03 8.55 3.89
C HIS A 10 -24.52 8.77 3.85
N ASN A 11 -23.94 8.98 2.64
CA ASN A 11 -22.53 9.23 2.44
C ASN A 11 -21.60 8.05 2.77
N TYR A 12 -22.12 6.87 2.97
CA TYR A 12 -21.31 5.66 3.11
C TYR A 12 -20.89 5.10 1.75
N PHE A 13 -19.84 4.31 1.75
CA PHE A 13 -19.41 3.55 0.59
C PHE A 13 -18.75 2.24 1.01
N THR A 14 -18.70 1.31 0.08
CA THR A 14 -17.84 0.13 0.16
C THR A 14 -16.85 0.13 -0.99
N LYS A 15 -15.68 -0.47 -0.77
CA LYS A 15 -14.67 -0.62 -1.80
C LYS A 15 -14.07 -2.02 -1.80
N PHE A 16 -13.64 -2.45 -2.96
CA PHE A 16 -12.90 -3.69 -3.17
C PHE A 16 -11.62 -3.35 -3.90
N SER A 17 -10.50 -3.91 -3.46
CA SER A 17 -9.22 -3.76 -4.13
C SER A 17 -8.58 -5.11 -4.40
N ILE A 18 -7.91 -5.19 -5.54
CA ILE A 18 -7.03 -6.29 -5.89
C ILE A 18 -5.73 -5.72 -6.45
N GLU A 19 -4.63 -6.19 -5.90
CA GLU A 19 -3.28 -5.78 -6.30
C GLU A 19 -2.48 -7.02 -6.64
N GLY A 20 -1.67 -6.92 -7.68
CA GLY A 20 -0.75 -7.98 -8.08
C GLY A 20 0.55 -7.38 -8.57
N SER A 21 1.66 -7.96 -8.16
CA SER A 21 2.99 -7.62 -8.66
C SER A 21 3.87 -8.85 -8.71
N GLY A 22 4.84 -8.86 -9.62
CA GLY A 22 5.73 -10.00 -9.73
C GLY A 22 7.03 -9.65 -10.43
N LYS A 23 8.03 -10.51 -10.21
CA LYS A 23 9.30 -10.49 -10.92
C LYS A 23 9.47 -11.84 -11.59
N TYR A 24 9.70 -11.84 -12.87
CA TYR A 24 9.90 -13.05 -13.66
C TYR A 24 11.27 -13.03 -14.33
N TYR A 25 12.07 -14.04 -14.05
CA TYR A 25 13.41 -14.22 -14.60
C TYR A 25 13.40 -15.44 -15.54
N TRP A 26 13.65 -15.24 -16.82
CA TRP A 26 13.62 -16.29 -17.86
C TRP A 26 14.67 -17.35 -17.62
N ASP A 27 15.92 -16.92 -17.34
CA ASP A 27 17.06 -17.81 -17.19
C ASP A 27 17.30 -18.27 -15.75
N ASN A 28 16.70 -17.57 -14.76
CA ASN A 28 16.89 -17.82 -13.35
C ASN A 28 15.55 -17.95 -12.62
N LYS A 29 14.69 -18.86 -13.05
CA LYS A 29 13.32 -19.07 -12.53
C LYS A 29 13.24 -19.25 -11.02
N LYS A 30 14.32 -19.72 -10.39
CA LYS A 30 14.44 -19.83 -8.90
C LYS A 30 14.31 -18.50 -8.17
N TYR A 31 14.44 -17.36 -8.85
CA TYR A 31 14.23 -16.02 -8.27
C TYR A 31 12.86 -15.42 -8.60
N ASN A 32 12.00 -16.18 -9.27
CA ASN A 32 10.66 -15.71 -9.58
C ASN A 32 9.89 -15.44 -8.29
N GLU A 33 9.14 -14.35 -8.32
CA GLU A 33 8.33 -13.88 -7.20
C GLU A 33 7.01 -13.35 -7.72
N PHE A 34 5.94 -13.60 -6.96
CA PHE A 34 4.62 -13.02 -7.18
C PHE A 34 3.99 -12.62 -5.85
N ASN A 35 3.40 -11.44 -5.79
CA ASN A 35 2.59 -10.96 -4.68
C ASN A 35 1.17 -10.73 -5.17
N GLY A 36 0.18 -11.14 -4.39
CA GLY A 36 -1.22 -10.84 -4.61
C GLY A 36 -1.87 -10.38 -3.31
N ARG A 37 -2.55 -9.24 -3.36
CA ARG A 37 -3.29 -8.65 -2.23
C ARG A 37 -4.73 -8.42 -2.62
N VAL A 38 -5.64 -8.73 -1.72
CA VAL A 38 -7.08 -8.50 -1.84
C VAL A 38 -7.57 -7.83 -0.57
N GLY A 39 -8.38 -6.79 -0.73
CA GLY A 39 -9.00 -6.06 0.37
C GLY A 39 -10.45 -5.71 0.07
N THR A 40 -11.26 -5.63 1.10
CA THR A 40 -12.62 -5.10 1.04
C THR A 40 -12.80 -4.10 2.15
N GLY A 41 -13.35 -2.94 1.84
CA GLY A 41 -13.41 -1.82 2.76
C GLY A 41 -14.80 -1.20 2.87
N PHE A 42 -15.00 -0.52 3.98
CA PHE A 42 -16.17 0.30 4.25
C PHE A 42 -15.70 1.70 4.65
N GLY A 43 -16.41 2.74 4.21
CA GLY A 43 -16.02 4.09 4.50
C GLY A 43 -17.19 5.08 4.48
N TYR A 44 -16.85 6.30 4.84
CA TYR A 44 -17.72 7.45 4.89
C TYR A 44 -17.07 8.62 4.19
N GLN A 45 -17.82 9.35 3.37
CA GLN A 45 -17.31 10.45 2.56
C GLN A 45 -18.25 11.64 2.61
N THR A 46 -17.68 12.82 2.81
CA THR A 46 -18.34 14.12 2.64
C THR A 46 -17.61 14.94 1.58
N ALA A 47 -18.05 16.18 1.33
CA ALA A 47 -17.35 17.08 0.42
C ALA A 47 -15.89 17.39 0.82
N ARG A 48 -15.55 17.28 2.12
CA ARG A 48 -14.23 17.65 2.65
C ARG A 48 -13.50 16.52 3.38
N PHE A 49 -14.17 15.42 3.63
CA PHE A 49 -13.62 14.34 4.45
C PHE A 49 -13.95 12.99 3.86
N GLU A 50 -12.96 12.13 3.80
CA GLU A 50 -13.14 10.72 3.48
C GLU A 50 -12.37 9.87 4.50
N MET A 51 -13.02 8.83 4.98
CA MET A 51 -12.42 7.82 5.86
C MET A 51 -12.82 6.44 5.38
N SER A 52 -11.89 5.50 5.38
CA SER A 52 -12.21 4.10 5.13
C SER A 52 -11.34 3.15 5.94
N VAL A 53 -11.93 2.03 6.33
CA VAL A 53 -11.23 0.90 6.94
C VAL A 53 -11.32 -0.28 5.98
N MET A 54 -10.19 -0.92 5.72
CA MET A 54 -10.08 -2.00 4.75
C MET A 54 -9.28 -3.16 5.33
N PRO A 55 -9.92 -4.21 5.86
CA PRO A 55 -9.25 -5.49 6.06
C PRO A 55 -8.71 -6.03 4.74
N PHE A 56 -7.54 -6.66 4.81
CA PHE A 56 -6.88 -7.21 3.65
C PHE A 56 -6.21 -8.55 3.97
N THR A 57 -5.93 -9.31 2.91
CA THR A 57 -5.00 -10.43 2.93
C THR A 57 -4.08 -10.36 1.72
N GLU A 58 -2.80 -10.61 1.95
CA GLU A 58 -1.76 -10.65 0.95
C GLU A 58 -1.03 -11.98 1.01
N ARG A 59 -0.68 -12.52 -0.14
CA ARG A 59 0.15 -13.72 -0.24
C ARG A 59 1.32 -13.45 -1.16
N ARG A 60 2.46 -13.95 -0.75
CA ARG A 60 3.70 -13.92 -1.53
C ARG A 60 4.08 -15.35 -1.89
N TRP A 61 4.36 -15.56 -3.16
CA TRP A 61 4.92 -16.78 -3.70
C TRP A 61 6.33 -16.52 -4.17
N TYR A 62 7.22 -17.45 -3.89
CA TYR A 62 8.63 -17.31 -4.21
C TYR A 62 9.24 -18.68 -4.53
N ALA A 63 10.13 -18.72 -5.51
CA ALA A 63 10.78 -19.96 -5.94
C ALA A 63 11.96 -20.40 -5.05
N GLY A 64 12.36 -19.57 -4.05
CA GLY A 64 13.32 -19.93 -3.01
C GLY A 64 14.78 -19.51 -3.27
N GLY A 65 15.08 -18.81 -4.35
CA GLY A 65 16.40 -18.29 -4.65
C GLY A 65 17.45 -19.39 -4.92
N SER A 66 18.68 -19.21 -4.45
CA SER A 66 19.79 -20.12 -4.70
C SER A 66 19.59 -21.54 -4.14
N SER A 67 18.80 -21.68 -3.08
CA SER A 67 18.46 -22.96 -2.45
C SER A 67 17.08 -23.48 -2.84
N GLY A 68 16.34 -22.75 -3.67
CA GLY A 68 14.97 -23.07 -4.07
C GLY A 68 14.87 -23.94 -5.32
N SER A 69 13.66 -24.42 -5.55
CA SER A 69 13.26 -25.05 -6.81
C SER A 69 12.78 -23.99 -7.81
N GLU A 70 12.65 -24.34 -9.08
CA GLU A 70 12.04 -23.46 -10.08
C GLU A 70 10.53 -23.29 -9.90
N SER A 71 9.89 -24.10 -9.04
CA SER A 71 8.48 -24.04 -8.73
C SER A 71 8.19 -22.97 -7.69
N MET A 72 7.26 -22.07 -7.97
CA MET A 72 6.79 -21.07 -7.01
C MET A 72 5.95 -21.73 -5.92
N LYS A 73 6.29 -21.47 -4.66
CA LYS A 73 5.56 -21.92 -3.47
C LYS A 73 5.14 -20.71 -2.64
N GLN A 74 4.04 -20.86 -1.90
CA GLN A 74 3.65 -19.81 -0.96
C GLN A 74 4.77 -19.62 0.07
N TYR A 75 5.34 -18.42 0.08
CA TYR A 75 6.43 -18.02 0.95
C TYR A 75 5.94 -17.39 2.25
N SER A 76 4.99 -16.44 2.12
CA SER A 76 4.39 -15.78 3.27
C SER A 76 2.93 -15.39 3.02
N LYS A 77 2.21 -15.15 4.11
CA LYS A 77 0.88 -14.55 4.15
C LYS A 77 0.93 -13.36 5.11
N ASN A 78 0.38 -12.23 4.68
CA ASN A 78 0.12 -11.06 5.51
C ASN A 78 -1.39 -10.83 5.60
N SER A 79 -1.93 -10.57 6.78
CA SER A 79 -3.35 -10.26 6.96
C SER A 79 -3.49 -9.17 7.99
N GLY A 80 -4.32 -8.20 7.71
CA GLY A 80 -4.42 -7.03 8.56
C GLY A 80 -5.56 -6.10 8.17
N ALA A 81 -5.43 -4.86 8.60
CA ALA A 81 -6.36 -3.79 8.26
C ALA A 81 -5.60 -2.50 7.95
N ARG A 82 -6.17 -1.71 7.06
CA ARG A 82 -5.72 -0.39 6.68
C ARG A 82 -6.82 0.63 6.93
N LEU A 83 -6.46 1.74 7.56
CA LEU A 83 -7.27 2.94 7.74
C LEU A 83 -6.72 4.02 6.83
N ASP A 84 -7.55 4.56 5.96
CA ASP A 84 -7.23 5.73 5.14
C ASP A 84 -8.11 6.90 5.58
N LEU A 85 -7.50 8.06 5.74
CA LEU A 85 -8.13 9.33 6.07
C LEU A 85 -7.69 10.38 5.06
N THR A 86 -8.63 11.12 4.52
CA THR A 86 -8.35 12.28 3.66
C THR A 86 -9.21 13.45 4.11
N TYR A 87 -8.59 14.60 4.28
CA TYR A 87 -9.26 15.82 4.70
C TYR A 87 -8.81 17.01 3.84
N TRP A 88 -9.78 17.74 3.27
CA TRP A 88 -9.56 18.98 2.56
C TRP A 88 -9.65 20.15 3.53
N LEU A 89 -8.51 20.77 3.85
CA LEU A 89 -8.43 21.97 4.68
C LEU A 89 -9.17 23.14 4.00
N ASN A 90 -9.00 23.24 2.70
CA ASN A 90 -9.68 24.17 1.79
C ASN A 90 -9.59 23.62 0.36
N GLU A 91 -9.97 24.42 -0.64
CA GLU A 91 -9.97 24.03 -2.06
C GLU A 91 -8.57 23.70 -2.62
N LYS A 92 -7.51 24.13 -1.95
CA LYS A 92 -6.11 23.97 -2.40
C LYS A 92 -5.27 23.03 -1.55
N TRP A 93 -5.67 22.75 -0.30
CA TRP A 93 -4.87 21.98 0.61
C TRP A 93 -5.58 20.72 1.07
N GLN A 94 -4.90 19.60 0.97
CA GLN A 94 -5.36 18.29 1.39
C GLN A 94 -4.34 17.61 2.29
N ILE A 95 -4.81 16.98 3.35
CA ILE A 95 -4.03 16.06 4.18
C ILE A 95 -4.58 14.65 3.95
N SER A 96 -3.68 13.70 3.71
CA SER A 96 -3.99 12.28 3.64
C SER A 96 -3.14 11.51 4.64
N THR A 97 -3.76 10.63 5.39
CA THR A 97 -3.11 9.75 6.37
C THR A 97 -3.51 8.32 6.08
N ALA A 98 -2.55 7.42 6.07
CA ALA A 98 -2.78 5.98 6.02
C ALA A 98 -2.12 5.31 7.22
N LEU A 99 -2.85 4.44 7.88
CA LEU A 99 -2.36 3.57 8.95
C LEU A 99 -2.64 2.12 8.54
N GLU A 100 -1.63 1.28 8.60
CA GLU A 100 -1.78 -0.15 8.29
C GLU A 100 -1.13 -0.98 9.39
N TYR A 101 -1.84 -2.00 9.80
CA TYR A 101 -1.35 -3.06 10.66
C TYR A 101 -1.58 -4.40 10.00
N GLY A 102 -0.56 -5.26 10.00
CA GLY A 102 -0.65 -6.62 9.48
C GLY A 102 0.14 -7.62 10.32
N GLU A 103 -0.37 -8.84 10.37
CA GLU A 103 0.34 -9.99 10.91
C GLU A 103 0.93 -10.79 9.75
N GLN A 104 2.26 -10.93 9.76
CA GLN A 104 3.00 -11.65 8.74
C GLN A 104 3.40 -13.04 9.21
N ARG A 105 3.07 -14.05 8.43
CA ARG A 105 3.37 -15.44 8.69
C ARG A 105 4.10 -16.07 7.51
N TYR A 106 5.25 -16.64 7.77
CA TYR A 106 6.07 -17.35 6.81
C TYR A 106 5.80 -18.85 6.85
N THR A 107 5.77 -19.52 5.70
CA THR A 107 5.46 -20.94 5.60
C THR A 107 6.54 -21.81 6.22
N THR A 108 7.81 -21.53 5.91
CA THR A 108 8.98 -22.31 6.37
C THR A 108 9.83 -21.58 7.40
N ARG A 109 10.03 -20.27 7.24
CA ARG A 109 10.87 -19.44 8.09
C ARG A 109 10.09 -18.84 9.26
N LYS A 110 9.56 -19.65 10.14
CA LYS A 110 8.66 -19.22 11.23
C LYS A 110 9.30 -18.25 12.24
N HIS A 111 10.63 -18.17 12.32
CA HIS A 111 11.34 -17.18 13.10
C HIS A 111 11.14 -15.74 12.58
N LEU A 112 10.79 -15.59 11.29
CA LEU A 112 10.47 -14.31 10.68
C LEU A 112 8.99 -13.90 10.85
N ASN A 113 8.14 -14.73 11.48
CA ASN A 113 6.77 -14.34 11.78
C ASN A 113 6.75 -13.12 12.68
N GLY A 114 5.85 -12.18 12.39
CA GLY A 114 5.79 -10.95 13.15
C GLY A 114 4.63 -10.07 12.74
N ASN A 115 4.75 -8.79 13.08
CA ASN A 115 3.76 -7.77 12.77
C ASN A 115 4.43 -6.63 12.02
N ASN A 116 3.71 -6.05 11.08
CA ASN A 116 4.12 -4.86 10.36
C ASN A 116 3.17 -3.70 10.65
N TYR A 117 3.74 -2.51 10.76
CA TYR A 117 3.05 -1.24 10.96
C TYR A 117 3.51 -0.27 9.89
N LEU A 118 2.57 0.34 9.20
CA LEU A 118 2.83 1.44 8.29
C LEU A 118 2.04 2.66 8.76
N TRP A 119 2.71 3.79 8.81
CA TRP A 119 2.09 5.09 8.97
C TRP A 119 2.61 6.01 7.88
N SER A 120 1.71 6.61 7.11
CA SER A 120 2.02 7.51 6.02
C SER A 120 1.17 8.76 6.14
N ASN A 121 1.81 9.93 6.05
CA ASN A 121 1.12 11.20 5.94
C ASN A 121 1.57 11.93 4.69
N THR A 122 0.65 12.62 4.06
CA THR A 122 0.93 13.46 2.90
C THR A 122 0.14 14.76 2.99
N LEU A 123 0.83 15.87 2.90
CA LEU A 123 0.23 17.18 2.69
C LEU A 123 0.38 17.54 1.21
N SER A 124 -0.73 17.80 0.54
CA SER A 124 -0.78 18.15 -0.87
C SER A 124 -1.30 19.57 -1.05
N TYR A 125 -0.72 20.28 -2.01
CA TYR A 125 -1.10 21.62 -2.41
C TYR A 125 -1.44 21.66 -3.89
N PHE A 126 -2.63 22.14 -4.23
CA PHE A 126 -3.18 22.24 -5.59
C PHE A 126 -3.34 23.73 -5.96
N PRO A 127 -2.30 24.41 -6.50
CA PRO A 127 -2.36 25.83 -6.81
C PRO A 127 -3.36 26.15 -7.92
N LYS A 128 -3.51 25.24 -8.88
CA LYS A 128 -4.44 25.31 -10.01
C LYS A 128 -4.83 23.92 -10.49
N SER A 129 -5.84 23.83 -11.34
CA SER A 129 -6.25 22.56 -11.94
C SER A 129 -5.08 21.88 -12.67
N GLY A 130 -4.95 20.58 -12.48
CA GLY A 130 -3.93 19.75 -13.11
C GLY A 130 -2.51 19.92 -12.54
N GLN A 131 -2.30 20.73 -11.50
CA GLN A 131 -0.99 20.88 -10.85
C GLN A 131 -1.08 20.59 -9.36
N PHE A 132 -0.11 19.85 -8.84
CA PHE A 132 -0.01 19.62 -7.40
C PHE A 132 1.44 19.49 -6.93
N TRP A 133 1.65 19.86 -5.68
CA TRP A 133 2.86 19.66 -4.92
C TRP A 133 2.52 18.80 -3.72
N PHE A 134 3.44 17.97 -3.28
CA PHE A 134 3.23 17.22 -2.04
C PHE A 134 4.51 17.07 -1.24
N VAL A 135 4.34 17.02 0.07
CA VAL A 135 5.34 16.55 1.03
C VAL A 135 4.72 15.43 1.84
N GLY A 136 5.47 14.37 2.03
CA GLY A 136 5.02 13.20 2.77
C GLY A 136 6.08 12.65 3.70
N ALA A 137 5.64 12.01 4.76
CA ALA A 137 6.46 11.27 5.69
C ALA A 137 5.87 9.88 5.91
N ASP A 138 6.74 8.87 5.84
CA ASP A 138 6.34 7.48 6.07
C ASP A 138 7.18 6.90 7.22
N TYR A 139 6.53 6.11 8.04
CA TYR A 139 7.14 5.27 9.03
C TYR A 139 6.68 3.83 8.82
N ASN A 140 7.63 2.93 8.65
CA ASN A 140 7.37 1.50 8.54
C ASN A 140 8.18 0.77 9.59
N ARG A 141 7.55 -0.15 10.30
CA ARG A 141 8.18 -1.01 11.30
C ARG A 141 7.72 -2.44 11.11
N GLU A 142 8.67 -3.34 11.01
CA GLU A 142 8.45 -4.78 11.04
C GLU A 142 9.08 -5.35 12.30
N ASN A 143 8.26 -5.94 13.16
CA ASN A 143 8.71 -6.71 14.31
C ASN A 143 8.65 -8.18 13.94
N THR A 144 9.75 -8.90 14.10
CA THR A 144 9.83 -10.34 13.87
C THR A 144 10.12 -11.05 15.20
N ARG A 145 9.87 -12.36 15.28
CA ARG A 145 10.25 -13.16 16.45
C ARG A 145 11.76 -13.20 16.66
N ASP A 146 12.50 -13.14 15.59
CA ASP A 146 13.95 -13.00 15.58
C ASP A 146 14.27 -11.50 15.49
N GLU A 147 14.69 -10.91 16.60
CA GLU A 147 14.95 -9.48 16.73
C GLU A 147 16.00 -8.97 15.74
N ASP A 148 16.95 -9.80 15.33
CA ASP A 148 17.97 -9.45 14.34
C ASP A 148 17.39 -9.16 12.95
N ASN A 149 16.18 -9.64 12.69
CA ASN A 149 15.46 -9.37 11.43
C ASN A 149 14.40 -8.28 11.55
N ALA A 150 14.21 -7.69 12.72
CA ALA A 150 13.32 -6.55 12.90
C ALA A 150 13.94 -5.30 12.27
N TYR A 151 13.12 -4.48 11.62
CA TYR A 151 13.60 -3.22 11.08
C TYR A 151 12.57 -2.09 11.23
N GLN A 152 13.08 -0.86 11.17
CA GLN A 152 12.27 0.33 11.03
C GLN A 152 12.83 1.22 9.91
N ARG A 153 11.94 1.81 9.16
CA ARG A 153 12.26 2.73 8.06
C ARG A 153 11.47 4.01 8.21
N LYS A 154 12.15 5.13 8.04
CA LYS A 154 11.55 6.46 7.95
C LYS A 154 11.91 7.05 6.59
N ASN A 155 10.92 7.52 5.85
CA ASN A 155 11.11 8.15 4.55
C ASN A 155 10.47 9.54 4.56
N LEU A 156 11.13 10.47 3.90
CA LEU A 156 10.54 11.76 3.52
C LEU A 156 10.36 11.75 2.00
N ARG A 157 9.23 12.25 1.55
CA ARG A 157 8.90 12.35 0.13
C ARG A 157 8.53 13.79 -0.20
N LEU A 158 9.06 14.29 -1.29
CA LEU A 158 8.69 15.57 -1.87
C LEU A 158 8.45 15.35 -3.35
N GLY A 159 7.41 15.93 -3.89
CA GLY A 159 7.17 15.79 -5.31
C GLY A 159 6.24 16.85 -5.87
N TRP A 160 6.21 16.86 -7.18
CA TRP A 160 5.40 17.73 -8.00
C TRP A 160 4.79 16.94 -9.14
N GLY A 161 3.57 17.29 -9.50
CA GLY A 161 2.89 16.71 -10.64
C GLY A 161 2.16 17.76 -11.46
N GLN A 162 2.08 17.53 -12.77
CA GLN A 162 1.40 18.37 -13.73
C GLN A 162 0.67 17.49 -14.75
N GLU A 163 -0.61 17.78 -14.94
CA GLU A 163 -1.40 17.30 -16.06
C GLU A 163 -1.36 18.33 -17.19
N TRP A 164 -0.92 17.91 -18.37
CA TRP A 164 -0.71 18.77 -19.53
C TRP A 164 -1.90 18.80 -20.51
N GLY A 165 -2.95 18.03 -20.24
CA GLY A 165 -4.02 17.74 -21.17
C GLY A 165 -3.67 16.53 -22.08
N TRP A 166 -4.63 16.11 -22.92
CA TRP A 166 -4.49 14.98 -23.84
C TRP A 166 -4.12 13.66 -23.15
N GLY A 167 -4.38 13.55 -21.83
CA GLY A 167 -3.99 12.38 -21.03
C GLY A 167 -2.51 12.29 -20.68
N ILE A 168 -1.72 13.34 -20.96
CA ILE A 168 -0.30 13.40 -20.61
C ILE A 168 -0.15 13.97 -19.19
N SER A 169 0.61 13.29 -18.35
CA SER A 169 0.98 13.76 -17.01
C SER A 169 2.47 13.58 -16.75
N THR A 170 3.04 14.48 -15.98
CA THR A 170 4.42 14.39 -15.46
C THR A 170 4.38 14.36 -13.96
N ARG A 171 5.13 13.45 -13.35
CA ARG A 171 5.32 13.37 -11.91
C ARG A 171 6.79 13.19 -11.59
N ILE A 172 7.29 14.00 -10.65
CA ILE A 172 8.65 13.95 -10.12
C ILE A 172 8.54 13.75 -8.61
N SER A 173 9.26 12.76 -8.08
CA SER A 173 9.28 12.45 -6.65
C SER A 173 10.65 11.88 -6.24
#